data_8897915c360182ac11fda6e8255716fa
#
_entry.id   8897915c360182ac11fda6e8255716fa
#
_cell.length_a   1.000
_cell.length_b   1.000
_cell.length_c   1.000
_cell.angle_alpha   90.00
_cell.angle_beta   90.00
_cell.angle_gamma   90.00
#
_symmetry.space_group_name_H-M   'P 1'
#
loop_
_entity.id
_entity.type
_entity.pdbx_description
1 polymer ?
#
loop_
_entity_poly.entity_id
_entity_poly.type
_entity_poly.pdbx_seq_one_letter_code
_entity_poly.pdbx_strand_id
1 'polypeptide(L)'
;MPAAALTRSQPRLQRPDLFCVLVVFLLPCLFFWPALVGRAVLLPLDNLLAMQPWRSLLPGIDPGFVTPHNALIGDMIVQNLGWKRFLADQFRHGHLPLWNPFLLGGAPFLAAGQYQALYPLAAFFLLLPAWAYGPYTALHLGLAGALTFGYLRLIGERRPGAMVGAVTFAFCGSLVTSVLWPQMIGGMVWLPAVLACVELARVRLLAVVAGAVAIALQI
;
A
#
# COMPACT_ATOMS: atom_id res chain seq x y z
N MET A 1 33.51 16.12 14.60
CA MET A 1 32.72 15.40 15.62
C MET A 1 33.32 14.02 15.82
N PRO A 2 33.60 13.57 17.05
CA PRO A 2 34.42 12.40 17.30
C PRO A 2 33.68 11.09 16.92
N ALA A 3 34.48 10.17 16.34
CA ALA A 3 34.04 8.82 15.89
C ALA A 3 33.57 7.86 16.99
N ALA A 4 33.47 8.32 18.23
CA ALA A 4 33.15 7.51 19.40
C ALA A 4 31.67 7.13 19.56
N ALA A 5 30.77 7.63 18.69
CA ALA A 5 29.34 7.31 18.78
C ALA A 5 28.92 6.04 17.99
N LEU A 6 29.86 5.40 17.28
CA LEU A 6 29.55 4.32 16.33
C LEU A 6 29.66 2.90 16.90
N THR A 7 30.01 2.76 18.19
CA THR A 7 30.13 1.43 18.84
C THR A 7 28.90 1.04 19.68
N ARG A 8 27.76 1.70 19.55
CA ARG A 8 26.52 1.13 20.12
C ARG A 8 26.24 -0.17 19.38
N SER A 9 26.45 -1.29 20.11
CA SER A 9 26.00 -2.61 19.63
C SER A 9 24.56 -2.47 19.14
N GLN A 10 24.39 -2.65 17.83
CA GLN A 10 23.04 -2.53 17.24
C GLN A 10 22.11 -3.47 17.98
N PRO A 11 20.98 -2.99 18.49
CA PRO A 11 20.05 -3.85 19.22
C PRO A 11 19.56 -4.95 18.28
N ARG A 12 19.92 -6.20 18.56
CA ARG A 12 19.35 -7.35 17.86
C ARG A 12 17.90 -7.45 18.23
N LEU A 13 17.02 -7.67 17.25
CA LEU A 13 15.61 -7.96 17.49
C LEU A 13 15.51 -9.16 18.44
N GLN A 14 14.79 -8.99 19.52
CA GLN A 14 14.56 -10.00 20.53
C GLN A 14 13.14 -10.57 20.41
N ARG A 15 12.87 -11.71 21.04
CA ARG A 15 11.51 -12.31 21.04
C ARG A 15 10.40 -11.30 21.38
N PRO A 16 10.51 -10.41 22.39
CA PRO A 16 9.50 -9.39 22.65
C PRO A 16 9.34 -8.36 21.51
N ASP A 17 10.39 -8.09 20.72
CA ASP A 17 10.28 -7.19 19.57
C ASP A 17 9.44 -7.82 18.46
N LEU A 18 9.57 -9.14 18.25
CA LEU A 18 8.74 -9.87 17.28
C LEU A 18 7.27 -9.86 17.66
N PHE A 19 6.97 -9.97 18.97
CA PHE A 19 5.60 -9.82 19.44
C PHE A 19 5.05 -8.41 19.15
N CYS A 20 5.82 -7.35 19.41
CA CYS A 20 5.45 -5.99 19.08
C CYS A 20 5.18 -5.81 17.58
N VAL A 21 6.07 -6.34 16.72
CA VAL A 21 5.89 -6.32 15.26
C VAL A 21 4.60 -7.02 14.86
N LEU A 22 4.32 -8.19 15.42
CA LEU A 22 3.10 -8.94 15.13
C LEU A 22 1.85 -8.15 15.53
N VAL A 23 1.85 -7.55 16.71
CA VAL A 23 0.72 -6.72 17.18
C VAL A 23 0.48 -5.56 16.22
N VAL A 24 1.52 -4.78 15.89
CA VAL A 24 1.40 -3.65 14.97
C VAL A 24 0.94 -4.08 13.58
N PHE A 25 1.44 -5.22 13.11
CA PHE A 25 1.06 -5.77 11.80
C PHE A 25 -0.40 -6.23 11.76
N LEU A 26 -0.94 -6.73 12.87
CA LEU A 26 -2.32 -7.20 12.94
C LEU A 26 -3.34 -6.09 13.21
N LEU A 27 -2.95 -4.94 13.72
CA LEU A 27 -3.88 -3.82 13.95
C LEU A 27 -4.67 -3.40 12.71
N PRO A 28 -4.07 -3.22 11.52
CA PRO A 28 -4.82 -2.95 10.29
C PRO A 28 -5.80 -4.07 9.92
N CYS A 29 -5.45 -5.32 10.18
CA CYS A 29 -6.36 -6.44 9.96
C CYS A 29 -7.61 -6.34 10.84
N LEU A 30 -7.43 -5.92 12.07
CA LEU A 30 -8.55 -5.66 12.99
C LEU A 30 -9.37 -4.44 12.53
N PHE A 31 -8.73 -3.39 12.06
CA PHE A 31 -9.41 -2.18 11.60
C PHE A 31 -10.23 -2.44 10.32
N PHE A 32 -9.68 -3.18 9.37
CA PHE A 32 -10.33 -3.51 8.08
C PHE A 32 -10.98 -4.89 8.08
N TRP A 33 -11.28 -5.48 9.26
CA TRP A 33 -11.82 -6.83 9.35
C TRP A 33 -13.05 -7.10 8.45
N PRO A 34 -14.01 -6.15 8.23
CA PRO A 34 -15.15 -6.42 7.37
C PRO A 34 -14.75 -6.70 5.92
N ALA A 35 -13.68 -6.01 5.45
CA ALA A 35 -13.15 -6.21 4.12
C ALA A 35 -12.33 -7.52 4.00
N LEU A 36 -11.73 -7.99 5.11
CA LEU A 36 -10.98 -9.24 5.14
C LEU A 36 -11.87 -10.48 5.14
N VAL A 37 -13.03 -10.40 5.81
CA VAL A 37 -13.99 -11.52 5.89
C VAL A 37 -15.05 -11.50 4.78
N GLY A 38 -14.92 -10.62 3.80
CA GLY A 38 -15.83 -10.53 2.64
C GLY A 38 -17.20 -9.91 2.94
N ARG A 39 -17.37 -9.24 4.10
CA ARG A 39 -18.60 -8.52 4.44
C ARG A 39 -18.70 -7.15 3.78
N ALA A 40 -17.56 -6.60 3.36
CA ALA A 40 -17.48 -5.33 2.67
C ALA A 40 -16.35 -5.40 1.63
N VAL A 41 -16.41 -4.54 0.63
CA VAL A 41 -15.31 -4.34 -0.32
C VAL A 41 -14.80 -2.92 -0.11
N LEU A 42 -13.49 -2.75 0.00
CA LEU A 42 -12.86 -1.43 0.18
C LEU A 42 -12.80 -0.69 -1.16
N LEU A 43 -13.95 -0.44 -1.74
CA LEU A 43 -14.14 0.27 -3.00
C LEU A 43 -15.35 1.20 -2.87
N PRO A 44 -15.28 2.43 -3.37
CA PRO A 44 -16.39 3.39 -3.35
C PRO A 44 -17.41 3.05 -4.47
N LEU A 45 -18.07 1.88 -4.35
CA LEU A 45 -18.96 1.35 -5.39
C LEU A 45 -20.21 2.21 -5.59
N ASP A 46 -20.63 2.97 -4.60
CA ASP A 46 -21.73 3.91 -4.67
C ASP A 46 -21.50 5.02 -5.72
N ASN A 47 -20.26 5.34 -6.05
CA ASN A 47 -19.94 6.26 -7.15
C ASN A 47 -20.41 5.73 -8.51
N LEU A 48 -20.50 4.40 -8.71
CA LEU A 48 -21.05 3.83 -9.95
C LEU A 48 -22.51 4.19 -10.12
N LEU A 49 -23.28 4.26 -9.04
CA LEU A 49 -24.70 4.55 -9.09
C LEU A 49 -25.02 5.98 -9.58
N ALA A 50 -24.02 6.87 -9.55
CA ALA A 50 -24.14 8.21 -10.14
C ALA A 50 -23.86 8.22 -11.65
N MET A 51 -23.35 7.12 -12.23
CA MET A 51 -22.87 7.03 -13.61
C MET A 51 -23.73 6.09 -14.46
N GLN A 52 -23.86 6.36 -15.77
CA GLN A 52 -24.45 5.43 -16.72
C GLN A 52 -23.50 4.25 -16.99
N PRO A 53 -24.01 3.03 -17.21
CA PRO A 53 -25.44 2.64 -17.26
C PRO A 53 -26.07 2.37 -15.88
N TRP A 54 -25.29 2.35 -14.80
CA TRP A 54 -25.72 1.98 -13.44
C TRP A 54 -26.86 2.87 -12.91
N ARG A 55 -26.82 4.16 -13.25
CA ARG A 55 -27.86 5.12 -12.87
C ARG A 55 -29.24 4.71 -13.38
N SER A 56 -29.31 4.10 -14.56
CA SER A 56 -30.57 3.60 -15.12
C SER A 56 -31.13 2.38 -14.37
N LEU A 57 -30.27 1.67 -13.64
CA LEU A 57 -30.63 0.47 -12.87
C LEU A 57 -30.93 0.79 -11.39
N LEU A 58 -30.77 2.05 -10.99
CA LEU A 58 -30.95 2.51 -9.60
C LEU A 58 -32.24 2.04 -8.94
N PRO A 59 -33.44 2.12 -9.60
CA PRO A 59 -34.68 1.71 -8.97
C PRO A 59 -34.69 0.25 -8.50
N GLY A 60 -33.90 -0.62 -9.15
CA GLY A 60 -33.78 -2.04 -8.80
C GLY A 60 -32.62 -2.35 -7.83
N ILE A 61 -31.64 -1.43 -7.67
CA ILE A 61 -30.45 -1.64 -6.84
C ILE A 61 -30.62 -0.94 -5.49
N ASP A 62 -30.88 0.34 -5.51
CA ASP A 62 -31.06 1.18 -4.32
C ASP A 62 -32.03 2.34 -4.62
N PRO A 63 -33.32 2.16 -4.38
CA PRO A 63 -34.32 3.20 -4.61
C PRO A 63 -34.13 4.47 -3.79
N GLY A 64 -33.39 4.38 -2.67
CA GLY A 64 -33.10 5.48 -1.75
C GLY A 64 -31.85 6.27 -2.10
N PHE A 65 -31.09 5.85 -3.11
CA PHE A 65 -29.84 6.51 -3.47
C PHE A 65 -30.08 7.93 -3.98
N VAL A 66 -29.42 8.90 -3.37
CA VAL A 66 -29.47 10.31 -3.79
C VAL A 66 -28.14 10.74 -4.37
N THR A 67 -27.06 10.57 -3.60
CA THR A 67 -25.68 10.96 -3.99
C THR A 67 -24.68 9.98 -3.39
N PRO A 68 -23.51 9.79 -4.03
CA PRO A 68 -22.41 9.02 -3.41
C PRO A 68 -21.99 9.64 -2.08
N HIS A 69 -21.51 8.81 -1.16
CA HIS A 69 -20.93 9.29 0.11
C HIS A 69 -19.77 10.25 -0.10
N ASN A 70 -18.95 9.99 -1.13
CA ASN A 70 -17.87 10.88 -1.54
C ASN A 70 -17.61 10.76 -3.04
N ALA A 71 -18.09 11.72 -3.80
CA ALA A 71 -17.91 11.74 -5.27
C ALA A 71 -16.45 11.97 -5.71
N LEU A 72 -15.58 12.48 -4.82
CA LEU A 72 -14.18 12.80 -5.17
C LEU A 72 -13.28 11.56 -5.24
N ILE A 73 -13.72 10.42 -4.71
CA ILE A 73 -12.92 9.19 -4.65
C ILE A 73 -13.25 8.19 -5.77
N GLY A 74 -13.81 8.67 -6.87
CA GLY A 74 -14.23 7.85 -8.01
C GLY A 74 -13.09 7.16 -8.77
N ASP A 75 -11.85 7.66 -8.70
CA ASP A 75 -10.69 7.17 -9.46
C ASP A 75 -10.44 5.67 -9.33
N MET A 76 -10.71 5.11 -8.15
CA MET A 76 -10.58 3.68 -7.92
C MET A 76 -11.42 2.84 -8.88
N ILE A 77 -12.64 3.28 -9.17
CA ILE A 77 -13.60 2.55 -9.98
C ILE A 77 -13.43 2.91 -11.45
N VAL A 78 -13.31 4.19 -11.73
CA VAL A 78 -13.28 4.71 -13.10
C VAL A 78 -11.95 4.40 -13.79
N GLN A 79 -10.85 4.41 -13.05
CA GLN A 79 -9.51 4.26 -13.61
C GLN A 79 -8.80 3.01 -13.08
N ASN A 80 -8.55 2.93 -11.77
CA ASN A 80 -7.64 1.93 -11.21
C ASN A 80 -8.08 0.49 -11.47
N LEU A 81 -9.38 0.17 -11.37
CA LEU A 81 -9.88 -1.17 -11.67
C LEU A 81 -9.73 -1.53 -13.16
N GLY A 82 -9.98 -0.58 -14.05
CA GLY A 82 -9.78 -0.78 -15.50
C GLY A 82 -8.32 -1.05 -15.83
N TRP A 83 -7.42 -0.26 -15.27
CA TRP A 83 -5.97 -0.44 -15.43
C TRP A 83 -5.49 -1.77 -14.87
N LYS A 84 -5.95 -2.18 -13.70
CA LYS A 84 -5.59 -3.48 -13.12
C LYS A 84 -6.07 -4.64 -13.97
N ARG A 85 -7.26 -4.56 -14.55
CA ARG A 85 -7.76 -5.58 -15.48
C ARG A 85 -6.90 -5.66 -16.74
N PHE A 86 -6.59 -4.53 -17.35
CA PHE A 86 -5.70 -4.46 -18.51
C PHE A 86 -4.33 -5.06 -18.20
N LEU A 87 -3.73 -4.65 -17.09
CA LEU A 87 -2.43 -5.16 -16.63
C LEU A 87 -2.44 -6.68 -16.42
N ALA A 88 -3.47 -7.19 -15.74
CA ALA A 88 -3.64 -8.62 -15.51
C ALA A 88 -3.80 -9.40 -16.82
N ASP A 89 -4.53 -8.86 -17.77
CA ASP A 89 -4.71 -9.45 -19.09
C ASP A 89 -3.40 -9.54 -19.86
N GLN A 90 -2.64 -8.44 -19.92
CA GLN A 90 -1.34 -8.41 -20.58
C GLN A 90 -0.38 -9.45 -19.99
N PHE A 91 -0.26 -9.52 -18.66
CA PHE A 91 0.62 -10.50 -18.02
C PHE A 91 0.17 -11.95 -18.21
N ARG A 92 -1.14 -12.23 -18.23
CA ARG A 92 -1.65 -13.58 -18.53
C ARG A 92 -1.28 -14.06 -19.93
N HIS A 93 -1.16 -13.12 -20.88
CA HIS A 93 -0.74 -13.41 -22.24
C HIS A 93 0.80 -13.32 -22.43
N GLY A 94 1.56 -13.10 -21.37
CA GLY A 94 3.02 -12.97 -21.42
C GLY A 94 3.51 -11.66 -22.04
N HIS A 95 2.67 -10.65 -22.13
CA HIS A 95 3.01 -9.36 -22.70
C HIS A 95 3.38 -8.34 -21.62
N LEU A 96 4.39 -7.52 -21.88
CA LEU A 96 4.64 -6.33 -21.08
C LEU A 96 3.61 -5.25 -21.46
N PRO A 97 2.97 -4.60 -20.48
CA PRO A 97 1.92 -3.59 -20.73
C PRO A 97 2.52 -2.25 -21.15
N LEU A 98 3.21 -2.19 -22.27
CA LEU A 98 3.91 -0.98 -22.75
C LEU A 98 2.92 0.09 -23.22
N TRP A 99 1.87 -0.32 -23.92
CA TRP A 99 0.91 0.56 -24.58
C TRP A 99 -0.52 0.14 -24.27
N ASN A 100 -1.36 1.08 -23.86
CA ASN A 100 -2.79 0.84 -23.67
C ASN A 100 -3.59 1.47 -24.82
N PRO A 101 -4.16 0.67 -25.71
CA PRO A 101 -4.94 1.17 -26.86
C PRO A 101 -6.31 1.71 -26.46
N PHE A 102 -6.81 1.40 -25.27
CA PHE A 102 -8.16 1.76 -24.82
C PHE A 102 -8.22 3.13 -24.13
N LEU A 103 -7.10 3.79 -23.95
CA LEU A 103 -7.03 5.09 -23.25
C LEU A 103 -6.69 6.19 -24.27
N LEU A 104 -7.59 7.18 -24.41
CA LEU A 104 -7.37 8.38 -25.24
C LEU A 104 -6.91 8.08 -26.68
N GLY A 105 -7.38 6.97 -27.29
CA GLY A 105 -6.91 6.54 -28.60
C GLY A 105 -5.55 5.84 -28.61
N GLY A 106 -5.00 5.58 -27.45
CA GLY A 106 -3.73 4.90 -27.21
C GLY A 106 -2.74 5.75 -26.44
N ALA A 107 -2.21 5.20 -25.32
CA ALA A 107 -1.27 5.90 -24.44
C ALA A 107 -0.17 4.97 -23.93
N PRO A 108 1.06 5.49 -23.67
CA PRO A 108 2.10 4.74 -22.98
C PRO A 108 1.62 4.32 -21.60
N PHE A 109 1.56 3.00 -21.35
CA PHE A 109 1.02 2.49 -20.10
C PHE A 109 2.11 2.30 -19.04
N LEU A 110 3.12 1.51 -19.34
CA LEU A 110 4.19 1.24 -18.37
C LEU A 110 4.94 2.51 -17.97
N ALA A 111 5.18 3.41 -18.92
CA ALA A 111 5.92 4.65 -18.67
C ALA A 111 5.16 5.67 -17.80
N ALA A 112 3.85 5.55 -17.65
CA ALA A 112 3.07 6.44 -16.80
C ALA A 112 3.29 6.21 -15.30
N GLY A 113 3.83 5.04 -14.91
CA GLY A 113 4.20 4.73 -13.51
C GLY A 113 3.03 4.55 -12.53
N GLN A 114 1.88 5.16 -12.76
CA GLN A 114 0.73 5.17 -11.83
C GLN A 114 0.12 3.80 -11.57
N TYR A 115 0.39 2.83 -12.43
CA TYR A 115 -0.28 1.53 -12.40
C TYR A 115 0.42 0.50 -11.54
N GLN A 116 1.62 0.83 -11.03
CA GLN A 116 2.46 -0.07 -10.26
C GLN A 116 2.65 -1.43 -10.95
N ALA A 117 2.90 -1.42 -12.26
CA ALA A 117 2.97 -2.63 -13.07
C ALA A 117 4.06 -3.59 -12.61
N LEU A 118 5.18 -3.07 -12.12
CA LEU A 118 6.33 -3.84 -11.67
C LEU A 118 6.43 -3.96 -10.14
N TYR A 119 5.47 -3.42 -9.41
CA TYR A 119 5.46 -3.52 -7.96
C TYR A 119 5.07 -4.95 -7.51
N PRO A 120 5.95 -5.69 -6.80
CA PRO A 120 5.71 -7.11 -6.53
C PRO A 120 4.41 -7.40 -5.77
N LEU A 121 4.04 -6.55 -4.81
CA LEU A 121 2.81 -6.71 -4.04
C LEU A 121 1.55 -6.35 -4.86
N ALA A 122 1.68 -5.64 -5.97
CA ALA A 122 0.58 -5.43 -6.90
C ALA A 122 0.10 -6.75 -7.53
N ALA A 123 0.93 -7.79 -7.57
CA ALA A 123 0.53 -9.12 -8.01
C ALA A 123 -0.72 -9.64 -7.28
N PHE A 124 -0.94 -9.24 -6.03
CA PHE A 124 -2.18 -9.52 -5.30
C PHE A 124 -3.41 -9.02 -6.06
N PHE A 125 -3.34 -7.84 -6.66
CA PHE A 125 -4.45 -7.32 -7.45
C PHE A 125 -4.59 -7.96 -8.82
N LEU A 126 -3.46 -8.42 -9.39
CA LEU A 126 -3.43 -8.97 -10.73
C LEU A 126 -4.02 -10.38 -10.77
N LEU A 127 -3.84 -11.12 -9.67
CA LEU A 127 -4.23 -12.52 -9.56
C LEU A 127 -5.58 -12.71 -8.87
N LEU A 128 -6.00 -11.75 -8.04
CA LEU A 128 -7.18 -11.85 -7.19
C LEU A 128 -8.28 -10.87 -7.65
N PRO A 129 -9.55 -11.20 -7.37
CA PRO A 129 -10.67 -10.29 -7.62
C PRO A 129 -10.61 -8.99 -6.82
N ALA A 130 -11.53 -8.07 -7.11
CA ALA A 130 -11.59 -6.74 -6.48
C ALA A 130 -11.69 -6.75 -4.95
N TRP A 131 -12.19 -7.82 -4.32
CA TRP A 131 -12.21 -7.97 -2.86
C TRP A 131 -10.80 -7.97 -2.24
N ALA A 132 -9.78 -8.31 -3.01
CA ALA A 132 -8.38 -8.31 -2.55
C ALA A 132 -7.86 -6.93 -2.14
N TYR A 133 -8.60 -5.87 -2.43
CA TYR A 133 -8.27 -4.51 -2.00
C TYR A 133 -8.16 -4.37 -0.48
N GLY A 134 -9.06 -5.00 0.27
CA GLY A 134 -9.01 -5.03 1.73
C GLY A 134 -7.73 -5.68 2.26
N PRO A 135 -7.44 -6.94 1.92
CA PRO A 135 -6.18 -7.60 2.26
C PRO A 135 -4.93 -6.84 1.83
N TYR A 136 -4.91 -6.28 0.63
CA TYR A 136 -3.78 -5.46 0.17
C TYR A 136 -3.54 -4.24 1.07
N THR A 137 -4.61 -3.50 1.40
CA THR A 137 -4.52 -2.33 2.27
C THR A 137 -4.03 -2.71 3.66
N ALA A 138 -4.62 -3.75 4.27
CA ALA A 138 -4.22 -4.23 5.58
C ALA A 138 -2.75 -4.67 5.60
N LEU A 139 -2.29 -5.39 4.57
CA LEU A 139 -0.90 -5.79 4.39
C LEU A 139 0.03 -4.59 4.36
N HIS A 140 -0.27 -3.56 3.57
CA HIS A 140 0.58 -2.39 3.44
C HIS A 140 0.65 -1.57 4.72
N LEU A 141 -0.47 -1.32 5.38
CA LEU A 141 -0.46 -0.60 6.66
C LEU A 141 0.26 -1.40 7.75
N GLY A 142 0.08 -2.72 7.77
CA GLY A 142 0.83 -3.61 8.67
C GLY A 142 2.33 -3.56 8.39
N LEU A 143 2.73 -3.55 7.12
CA LEU A 143 4.11 -3.41 6.69
C LEU A 143 4.69 -2.05 7.09
N ALA A 144 3.95 -0.95 6.87
CA ALA A 144 4.34 0.40 7.30
C ALA A 144 4.65 0.44 8.80
N GLY A 145 3.77 -0.11 9.63
CA GLY A 145 3.96 -0.18 11.07
C GLY A 145 5.15 -1.06 11.47
N ALA A 146 5.28 -2.25 10.88
CA ALA A 146 6.38 -3.17 11.16
C ALA A 146 7.74 -2.58 10.79
N LEU A 147 7.84 -1.94 9.62
CA LEU A 147 9.08 -1.28 9.17
C LEU A 147 9.42 -0.07 10.04
N THR A 148 8.42 0.71 10.46
CA THR A 148 8.62 1.84 11.37
C THR A 148 9.10 1.35 12.75
N PHE A 149 8.48 0.32 13.29
CA PHE A 149 8.93 -0.30 14.54
C PHE A 149 10.41 -0.72 14.43
N GLY A 150 10.75 -1.46 13.37
CA GLY A 150 12.12 -1.92 13.13
C GLY A 150 13.12 -0.78 13.03
N TYR A 151 12.79 0.27 12.28
CA TYR A 151 13.61 1.47 12.15
C TYR A 151 13.83 2.16 13.51
N LEU A 152 12.76 2.39 14.27
CA LEU A 152 12.86 3.05 15.59
C LEU A 152 13.69 2.22 16.56
N ARG A 153 13.54 0.89 16.54
CA ARG A 153 14.40 0.00 17.32
C ARG A 153 15.87 0.07 16.89
N LEU A 154 16.10 0.19 15.58
CA LEU A 154 17.46 0.32 15.02
C LEU A 154 18.17 1.59 15.54
N ILE A 155 17.48 2.72 15.60
CA ILE A 155 18.05 3.99 16.10
C ILE A 155 18.10 4.08 17.62
N GLY A 156 17.66 3.03 18.34
CA GLY A 156 17.82 2.90 19.79
C GLY A 156 16.58 3.25 20.62
N GLU A 157 15.43 3.48 20.00
CA GLU A 157 14.20 3.71 20.72
C GLU A 157 13.78 2.50 21.57
N ARG A 158 13.17 2.76 22.72
CA ARG A 158 12.60 1.73 23.58
C ARG A 158 11.33 1.14 22.94
N ARG A 159 10.97 -0.10 23.30
CA ARG A 159 9.77 -0.77 22.75
C ARG A 159 8.49 0.07 22.80
N PRO A 160 8.13 0.72 23.94
CA PRO A 160 6.92 1.52 23.98
C PRO A 160 6.94 2.70 23.00
N GLY A 161 8.07 3.44 22.91
CA GLY A 161 8.21 4.54 21.96
C GLY A 161 8.16 4.05 20.52
N ALA A 162 8.84 2.93 20.21
CA ALA A 162 8.79 2.33 18.89
C ALA A 162 7.38 1.84 18.51
N MET A 163 6.60 1.30 19.46
CA MET A 163 5.20 0.92 19.26
C MET A 163 4.32 2.13 18.94
N VAL A 164 4.44 3.20 19.74
CA VAL A 164 3.68 4.44 19.50
C VAL A 164 4.01 5.00 18.12
N GLY A 165 5.29 5.14 17.78
CA GLY A 165 5.72 5.64 16.48
C GLY A 165 5.23 4.76 15.31
N ALA A 166 5.28 3.44 15.47
CA ALA A 166 4.80 2.49 14.46
C ALA A 166 3.30 2.61 14.21
N VAL A 167 2.49 2.67 15.27
CA VAL A 167 1.04 2.85 15.16
C VAL A 167 0.70 4.23 14.58
N THR A 168 1.38 5.28 15.05
CA THR A 168 1.19 6.64 14.55
C THR A 168 1.49 6.74 13.06
N PHE A 169 2.56 6.12 12.57
CA PHE A 169 2.88 6.13 11.14
C PHE A 169 1.88 5.29 10.34
N ALA A 170 1.61 4.06 10.77
CA ALA A 170 0.69 3.16 10.06
C ALA A 170 -0.73 3.73 9.91
N PHE A 171 -1.19 4.49 10.90
CA PHE A 171 -2.52 5.10 10.92
C PHE A 171 -2.50 6.62 10.78
N CYS A 172 -1.42 7.20 10.26
CA CYS A 172 -1.39 8.63 9.99
C CYS A 172 -2.40 9.01 8.89
N GLY A 173 -2.86 10.25 8.92
CA GLY A 173 -3.85 10.75 7.97
C GLY A 173 -3.45 10.50 6.52
N SER A 174 -2.19 10.72 6.16
CA SER A 174 -1.69 10.48 4.81
C SER A 174 -1.85 9.03 4.35
N LEU A 175 -1.48 8.04 5.18
CA LEU A 175 -1.64 6.63 4.82
C LEU A 175 -3.11 6.20 4.79
N VAL A 176 -3.89 6.60 5.80
CA VAL A 176 -5.30 6.21 5.89
C VAL A 176 -6.14 6.82 4.75
N THR A 177 -5.91 8.07 4.38
CA THR A 177 -6.60 8.68 3.24
C THR A 177 -6.15 8.10 1.91
N SER A 178 -4.90 7.63 1.81
CA SER A 178 -4.33 7.04 0.59
C SER A 178 -4.75 5.58 0.35
N VAL A 179 -5.56 4.97 1.22
CA VAL A 179 -6.02 3.57 1.03
C VAL A 179 -6.78 3.37 -0.29
N LEU A 180 -7.37 4.43 -0.82
CA LEU A 180 -8.07 4.40 -2.11
C LEU A 180 -7.14 4.59 -3.32
N TRP A 181 -5.88 4.90 -3.10
CA TRP A 181 -4.87 5.07 -4.14
C TRP A 181 -3.70 4.09 -3.91
N PRO A 182 -3.78 2.86 -4.44
CA PRO A 182 -2.78 1.80 -4.19
C PRO A 182 -1.34 2.24 -4.45
N GLN A 183 -1.14 3.06 -5.49
CA GLN A 183 0.17 3.59 -5.85
C GLN A 183 0.76 4.51 -4.76
N MET A 184 -0.08 5.27 -4.06
CA MET A 184 0.37 6.13 -2.96
C MET A 184 0.75 5.30 -1.73
N ILE A 185 -0.12 4.37 -1.34
CA ILE A 185 0.19 3.45 -0.23
C ILE A 185 1.45 2.63 -0.53
N GLY A 186 1.54 2.04 -1.73
CA GLY A 186 2.68 1.24 -2.14
C GLY A 186 4.00 2.00 -2.08
N GLY A 187 4.00 3.29 -2.42
CA GLY A 187 5.17 4.15 -2.27
C GLY A 187 5.51 4.47 -0.81
N MET A 188 4.54 4.97 -0.07
CA MET A 188 4.77 5.54 1.27
C MET A 188 5.24 4.52 2.31
N VAL A 189 4.79 3.25 2.23
CA VAL A 189 5.09 2.23 3.25
C VAL A 189 6.57 1.86 3.34
N TRP A 190 7.34 2.07 2.28
CA TRP A 190 8.77 1.75 2.23
C TRP A 190 9.67 2.81 2.85
N LEU A 191 9.16 4.02 3.13
CA LEU A 191 9.94 5.11 3.71
C LEU A 191 10.73 4.70 4.96
N PRO A 192 10.16 4.02 5.97
CA PRO A 192 10.93 3.59 7.15
C PRO A 192 12.03 2.58 6.81
N ALA A 193 11.83 1.73 5.79
CA ALA A 193 12.86 0.81 5.32
C ALA A 193 14.02 1.57 4.67
N VAL A 194 13.75 2.59 3.88
CA VAL A 194 14.79 3.45 3.29
C VAL A 194 15.59 4.12 4.40
N LEU A 195 14.93 4.70 5.39
CA LEU A 195 15.60 5.33 6.54
C LEU A 195 16.46 4.33 7.32
N ALA A 196 15.98 3.11 7.53
CA ALA A 196 16.76 2.04 8.17
C ALA A 196 17.99 1.67 7.32
N CYS A 197 17.84 1.59 6.00
CA CYS A 197 18.95 1.31 5.09
C CYS A 197 20.00 2.43 5.10
N VAL A 198 19.60 3.69 5.16
CA VAL A 198 20.51 4.84 5.29
C VAL A 198 21.34 4.73 6.58
N GLU A 199 20.72 4.41 7.72
CA GLU A 199 21.45 4.21 8.97
C GLU A 199 22.42 3.02 8.89
N LEU A 200 22.00 1.91 8.29
CA LEU A 200 22.83 0.70 8.16
C LEU A 200 23.93 0.84 7.10
N ALA A 201 23.76 1.68 6.09
CA ALA A 201 24.75 1.90 5.03
C ALA A 201 26.09 2.43 5.56
N ARG A 202 26.06 3.08 6.72
CA ARG A 202 27.29 3.56 7.42
C ARG A 202 28.23 2.42 7.82
N VAL A 203 27.71 1.21 7.97
CA VAL A 203 28.48 0.05 8.49
C VAL A 203 28.33 -1.20 7.61
N ARG A 204 27.41 -1.23 6.67
CA ARG A 204 27.13 -2.39 5.81
C ARG A 204 26.84 -1.96 4.38
N LEU A 205 27.74 -2.30 3.44
CA LEU A 205 27.52 -1.98 2.02
C LEU A 205 26.24 -2.62 1.45
N LEU A 206 25.86 -3.82 1.94
CA LEU A 206 24.62 -4.50 1.51
C LEU A 206 23.36 -3.66 1.80
N ALA A 207 23.39 -2.79 2.82
CA ALA A 207 22.27 -1.89 3.11
C ALA A 207 22.07 -0.83 2.02
N VAL A 208 23.11 -0.46 1.28
CA VAL A 208 22.98 0.45 0.12
C VAL A 208 22.13 -0.21 -0.97
N VAL A 209 22.42 -1.48 -1.26
CA VAL A 209 21.64 -2.26 -2.25
C VAL A 209 20.19 -2.42 -1.78
N ALA A 210 19.98 -2.80 -0.51
CA ALA A 210 18.64 -2.93 0.05
C ALA A 210 17.86 -1.60 0.03
N GLY A 211 18.55 -0.48 0.30
CA GLY A 211 17.96 0.86 0.21
C GLY A 211 17.58 1.22 -1.22
N ALA A 212 18.43 0.91 -2.20
CA ALA A 212 18.11 1.12 -3.61
C ALA A 212 16.90 0.30 -4.05
N VAL A 213 16.79 -0.95 -3.61
CA VAL A 213 15.60 -1.78 -3.85
C VAL A 213 14.36 -1.17 -3.19
N ALA A 214 14.45 -0.73 -1.93
CA ALA A 214 13.35 -0.10 -1.23
C ALA A 214 12.89 1.21 -1.90
N ILE A 215 13.81 1.98 -2.47
CA ILE A 215 13.47 3.17 -3.28
C ILE A 215 12.80 2.75 -4.59
N ALA A 216 13.33 1.74 -5.28
CA ALA A 216 12.74 1.25 -6.52
C ALA A 216 11.32 0.69 -6.34
N LEU A 217 10.99 0.19 -5.15
CA LEU A 217 9.63 -0.26 -4.82
C LEU A 217 8.63 0.88 -4.59
N GLN A 218 9.08 2.14 -4.54
CA GLN A 218 8.21 3.31 -4.37
C GLN A 218 7.73 3.91 -5.71
N ILE A 219 8.30 3.45 -6.80
CA ILE A 219 8.01 3.90 -8.17
C ILE A 219 7.10 2.86 -8.85
#